data_2a527736ccf89e93ca59a0306fb4c64d
#
_entry.id   2a527736ccf89e93ca59a0306fb4c64d
#
_cell.length_a   1.000
_cell.length_b   1.000
_cell.length_c   1.000
_cell.angle_alpha   90.00
_cell.angle_beta   90.00
_cell.angle_gamma   90.00
#
_symmetry.space_group_name_H-M   'P 1'
#
loop_
_entity.id
_entity.type
_entity.pdbx_description
1 polymer ?
#
loop_
_entity_poly.entity_id
_entity_poly.type
_entity_poly.pdbx_seq_one_letter_code
_entity_poly.pdbx_strand_id
1 'polypeptide(L)'
;KLITHLQISHEGLGVFTKDKKEILVNNLFTQYSNLISDSNLETTEEVFAISELKEIIHFINKNQQERSRGKGEKRMSVTINKNGRTFIVECIIFQDASFEISINDVTQEEEQVRLKRQLTQNIAHELKTPVSSIQGYLETIVSNENIPREKINVFLERCYAQSNRLSRLL
;
A
#
# COMPACT_ATOMS: atom_id res chain seq x y z
N LYS A 1 -13.65 5.52 29.19
CA LYS A 1 -12.95 4.37 28.54
C LYS A 1 -12.95 4.48 27.02
N LEU A 2 -14.05 4.88 26.34
CA LEU A 2 -14.07 5.06 24.88
C LEU A 2 -13.14 6.20 24.40
N ILE A 3 -13.16 7.33 25.09
CA ILE A 3 -12.32 8.50 24.75
C ILE A 3 -10.82 8.20 24.90
N THR A 4 -10.44 7.36 25.84
CA THR A 4 -9.04 6.96 26.05
C THR A 4 -8.52 6.05 24.92
N HIS A 5 -9.38 5.19 24.35
CA HIS A 5 -9.02 4.35 23.19
C HIS A 5 -8.84 5.17 21.90
N LEU A 6 -9.59 6.24 21.72
CA LEU A 6 -9.49 7.14 20.56
C LEU A 6 -8.20 7.98 20.56
N GLN A 7 -7.65 8.26 21.73
CA GLN A 7 -6.38 8.99 21.87
C GLN A 7 -5.13 8.11 21.71
N ILE A 8 -5.26 6.78 21.81
CA ILE A 8 -4.18 5.79 21.66
C ILE A 8 -4.17 5.20 20.24
N SER A 9 -5.18 5.50 19.43
CA SER A 9 -5.23 5.04 18.04
C SER A 9 -4.08 5.69 17.24
N HIS A 10 -3.39 4.88 16.42
CA HIS A 10 -2.44 5.35 15.41
C HIS A 10 -3.13 5.95 14.18
N GLU A 11 -4.43 6.12 14.25
CA GLU A 11 -5.31 6.57 13.18
C GLU A 11 -5.91 7.92 13.52
N GLY A 12 -5.92 8.83 12.54
CA GLY A 12 -6.62 10.10 12.66
C GLY A 12 -8.12 9.88 12.52
N LEU A 13 -8.91 10.19 13.54
CA LEU A 13 -10.34 9.94 13.58
C LEU A 13 -11.13 11.22 13.80
N GLY A 14 -12.11 11.45 12.91
CA GLY A 14 -13.08 12.54 13.02
C GLY A 14 -14.51 12.01 12.85
N VAL A 15 -15.37 12.31 13.82
CA VAL A 15 -16.80 11.98 13.78
C VAL A 15 -17.60 13.27 13.67
N PHE A 16 -18.58 13.30 12.77
CA PHE A 16 -19.32 14.49 12.42
C PHE A 16 -20.82 14.23 12.35
N THR A 17 -21.59 15.26 12.63
CA THR A 17 -23.05 15.25 12.38
C THR A 17 -23.33 15.25 10.88
N LYS A 18 -24.57 14.99 10.49
CA LYS A 18 -25.04 15.14 9.10
C LYS A 18 -24.78 16.54 8.52
N ASP A 19 -24.77 17.58 9.36
CA ASP A 19 -24.52 18.97 8.97
C ASP A 19 -23.03 19.33 9.01
N LYS A 20 -22.15 18.33 9.05
CA LYS A 20 -20.68 18.46 9.07
C LYS A 20 -20.12 19.17 10.31
N LYS A 21 -20.85 19.20 11.41
CA LYS A 21 -20.35 19.72 12.67
C LYS A 21 -19.61 18.64 13.44
N GLU A 22 -18.48 19.01 14.02
CA GLU A 22 -17.66 18.14 14.83
C GLU A 22 -18.43 17.57 16.02
N ILE A 23 -18.38 16.24 16.18
CA ILE A 23 -18.79 15.54 17.39
C ILE A 23 -17.56 15.18 18.20
N LEU A 24 -16.54 14.63 17.52
CA LEU A 24 -15.29 14.19 18.12
C LEU A 24 -14.20 14.16 17.05
N VAL A 25 -13.03 14.69 17.40
CA VAL A 25 -11.82 14.66 16.56
C VAL A 25 -10.62 14.41 17.45
N ASN A 26 -9.72 13.50 17.04
CA ASN A 26 -8.46 13.31 17.74
C ASN A 26 -7.33 14.16 17.12
N ASN A 27 -6.23 14.30 17.84
CA ASN A 27 -5.09 15.12 17.39
C ASN A 27 -4.48 14.63 16.07
N LEU A 28 -4.45 13.31 15.83
CA LEU A 28 -3.91 12.75 14.60
C LEU A 28 -4.75 13.11 13.37
N PHE A 29 -6.07 13.21 13.52
CA PHE A 29 -6.94 13.67 12.43
C PHE A 29 -6.56 15.08 11.98
N THR A 30 -6.38 15.99 12.91
CA THR A 30 -5.95 17.37 12.61
C THR A 30 -4.57 17.39 11.96
N GLN A 31 -3.61 16.64 12.52
CA GLN A 31 -2.25 16.57 11.98
C GLN A 31 -2.23 16.01 10.55
N TYR A 32 -2.91 14.90 10.28
CA TYR A 32 -2.96 14.31 8.96
C TYR A 32 -3.73 15.17 7.96
N SER A 33 -4.81 15.83 8.39
CA SER A 33 -5.55 16.78 7.54
C SER A 33 -4.66 17.96 7.14
N ASN A 34 -3.83 18.50 8.05
CA ASN A 34 -2.86 19.53 7.74
C ASN A 34 -1.79 19.05 6.76
N LEU A 35 -1.31 17.81 6.89
CA LEU A 35 -0.33 17.22 5.97
C LEU A 35 -0.93 17.01 4.56
N ILE A 36 -2.18 16.59 4.48
CA ILE A 36 -2.87 16.38 3.21
C ILE A 36 -3.18 17.71 2.51
N SER A 37 -3.64 18.73 3.25
CA SER A 37 -3.96 20.05 2.71
C SER A 37 -2.72 20.91 2.42
N ASP A 38 -1.56 20.53 2.97
CA ASP A 38 -0.33 21.32 2.95
C ASP A 38 -0.50 22.71 3.60
N SER A 39 -1.40 22.79 4.58
CA SER A 39 -1.75 24.01 5.29
C SER A 39 -2.16 23.71 6.73
N ASN A 40 -2.05 24.71 7.61
CA ASN A 40 -2.58 24.60 8.97
C ASN A 40 -4.05 25.02 8.94
N LEU A 41 -4.93 24.06 9.18
CA LEU A 41 -6.36 24.31 9.30
C LEU A 41 -6.65 24.97 10.65
N GLU A 42 -7.41 26.05 10.63
CA GLU A 42 -7.83 26.77 11.86
C GLU A 42 -9.03 26.10 12.53
N THR A 43 -9.88 25.48 11.71
CA THR A 43 -11.08 24.77 12.18
C THR A 43 -11.17 23.39 11.55
N THR A 44 -11.78 22.45 12.28
CA THR A 44 -11.99 21.08 11.77
C THR A 44 -12.91 21.07 10.53
N GLU A 45 -13.79 22.05 10.39
CA GLU A 45 -14.73 22.16 9.28
C GLU A 45 -14.02 22.48 7.96
N GLU A 46 -12.83 23.07 7.99
CA GLU A 46 -12.02 23.33 6.80
C GLU A 46 -11.55 22.04 6.08
N VAL A 47 -11.58 20.90 6.77
CA VAL A 47 -11.31 19.57 6.18
C VAL A 47 -12.22 19.32 4.98
N PHE A 48 -13.46 19.81 5.02
CA PHE A 48 -14.41 19.66 3.92
C PHE A 48 -14.11 20.54 2.68
N ALA A 49 -13.13 21.42 2.77
CA ALA A 49 -12.65 22.22 1.64
C ALA A 49 -11.35 21.68 1.02
N ILE A 50 -10.75 20.63 1.58
CA ILE A 50 -9.51 20.03 1.08
C ILE A 50 -9.77 19.39 -0.29
N SER A 51 -9.01 19.81 -1.29
CA SER A 51 -9.15 19.34 -2.68
C SER A 51 -8.88 17.85 -2.85
N GLU A 52 -7.93 17.30 -2.08
CA GLU A 52 -7.55 15.90 -2.08
C GLU A 52 -8.67 14.99 -1.54
N LEU A 53 -9.56 15.54 -0.71
CA LEU A 53 -10.71 14.83 -0.12
C LEU A 53 -12.01 14.95 -0.92
N LYS A 54 -11.97 15.56 -2.11
CA LYS A 54 -13.17 15.83 -2.93
C LYS A 54 -14.04 14.60 -3.18
N GLU A 55 -13.44 13.42 -3.34
CA GLU A 55 -14.19 12.17 -3.57
C GLU A 55 -14.96 11.74 -2.32
N ILE A 56 -14.32 11.82 -1.16
CA ILE A 56 -14.95 11.56 0.14
C ILE A 56 -16.10 12.56 0.38
N ILE A 57 -15.85 13.84 0.12
CA ILE A 57 -16.84 14.91 0.30
C ILE A 57 -18.04 14.72 -0.65
N HIS A 58 -17.77 14.34 -1.90
CA HIS A 58 -18.81 14.01 -2.86
C HIS A 58 -19.66 12.81 -2.40
N PHE A 59 -19.00 11.77 -1.90
CA PHE A 59 -19.66 10.59 -1.34
C PHE A 59 -20.58 10.95 -0.16
N ILE A 60 -20.12 11.78 0.78
CA ILE A 60 -20.90 12.27 1.91
C ILE A 60 -22.11 13.04 1.40
N ASN A 61 -21.94 14.04 0.55
CA ASN A 61 -23.01 14.90 0.05
C ASN A 61 -24.07 14.11 -0.71
N LYS A 62 -23.67 13.17 -1.57
CA LYS A 62 -24.57 12.32 -2.33
C LYS A 62 -25.44 11.46 -1.41
N ASN A 63 -24.84 10.84 -0.41
CA ASN A 63 -25.56 9.93 0.48
C ASN A 63 -26.41 10.63 1.53
N GLN A 64 -26.12 11.90 1.85
CA GLN A 64 -26.96 12.72 2.69
C GLN A 64 -28.22 13.20 1.99
N GLN A 65 -28.18 13.40 0.66
CA GLN A 65 -29.35 13.81 -0.14
C GLN A 65 -30.30 12.65 -0.44
N GLU A 66 -29.77 11.45 -0.60
CA GLU A 66 -30.57 10.25 -0.78
C GLU A 66 -31.14 9.83 0.58
N ARG A 67 -32.38 10.27 0.90
CA ARG A 67 -33.14 9.73 2.03
C ARG A 67 -33.17 8.22 1.92
N SER A 68 -32.34 7.56 2.67
CA SER A 68 -31.95 6.15 2.49
C SER A 68 -33.10 5.20 2.56
N ARG A 69 -33.43 4.56 1.46
CA ARG A 69 -34.18 3.31 1.41
C ARG A 69 -33.34 2.06 1.66
N GLY A 70 -32.07 2.21 2.10
CA GLY A 70 -31.15 1.12 2.34
C GLY A 70 -30.80 0.97 3.83
N LYS A 71 -31.15 -0.17 4.42
CA LYS A 71 -30.70 -0.57 5.77
C LYS A 71 -29.23 -0.97 5.69
N GLY A 72 -28.28 -0.10 6.08
CA GLY A 72 -26.87 -0.45 6.23
C GLY A 72 -25.94 0.76 6.27
N GLU A 73 -24.75 0.58 6.84
CA GLU A 73 -23.64 1.54 6.79
C GLU A 73 -23.13 1.63 5.36
N LYS A 74 -22.82 2.84 4.88
CA LYS A 74 -22.17 3.07 3.60
C LYS A 74 -20.72 3.43 3.85
N ARG A 75 -19.82 2.82 3.09
CA ARG A 75 -18.37 3.01 3.23
C ARG A 75 -17.74 3.41 1.92
N MET A 76 -16.71 4.23 1.99
CA MET A 76 -15.85 4.61 0.88
C MET A 76 -14.42 4.77 1.39
N SER A 77 -13.44 4.32 0.61
CA SER A 77 -12.03 4.49 0.91
C SER A 77 -11.32 5.08 -0.30
N VAL A 78 -10.40 6.00 -0.06
CA VAL A 78 -9.52 6.60 -1.08
C VAL A 78 -8.08 6.59 -0.59
N THR A 79 -7.14 6.45 -1.52
CA THR A 79 -5.71 6.57 -1.23
C THR A 79 -5.22 7.91 -1.73
N ILE A 80 -4.54 8.66 -0.88
CA ILE A 80 -3.98 9.98 -1.17
C ILE A 80 -2.46 9.91 -1.04
N ASN A 81 -1.76 10.28 -2.12
CA ASN A 81 -0.31 10.43 -2.10
C ASN A 81 0.03 11.92 -2.05
N LYS A 82 0.72 12.34 -1.00
CA LYS A 82 1.09 13.75 -0.78
C LYS A 82 2.48 13.86 -0.15
N ASN A 83 3.35 14.63 -0.80
CA ASN A 83 4.70 14.93 -0.28
C ASN A 83 5.51 13.68 0.16
N GLY A 84 5.43 12.59 -0.63
CA GLY A 84 6.12 11.33 -0.33
C GLY A 84 5.47 10.48 0.78
N ARG A 85 4.28 10.87 1.23
CA ARG A 85 3.46 10.10 2.17
C ARG A 85 2.26 9.49 1.47
N THR A 86 1.82 8.34 1.96
CA THR A 86 0.61 7.65 1.51
C THR A 86 -0.39 7.59 2.64
N PHE A 87 -1.57 8.18 2.42
CA PHE A 87 -2.68 8.15 3.37
C PHE A 87 -3.83 7.33 2.80
N ILE A 88 -4.43 6.48 3.64
CA ILE A 88 -5.72 5.87 3.37
C ILE A 88 -6.76 6.65 4.15
N VAL A 89 -7.73 7.22 3.43
CA VAL A 89 -8.86 7.94 4.02
C VAL A 89 -10.11 7.12 3.80
N GLU A 90 -10.77 6.75 4.88
CA GLU A 90 -12.01 5.99 4.86
C GLU A 90 -13.15 6.83 5.44
N CYS A 91 -14.32 6.75 4.83
CA CYS A 91 -15.54 7.38 5.32
C CYS A 91 -16.63 6.34 5.55
N ILE A 92 -17.24 6.37 6.71
CA ILE A 92 -18.37 5.53 7.09
C ILE A 92 -19.55 6.44 7.40
N ILE A 93 -20.68 6.24 6.72
CA ILE A 93 -21.93 6.96 6.99
C ILE A 93 -22.88 6.04 7.74
N PHE A 94 -23.32 6.49 8.91
CA PHE A 94 -24.22 5.76 9.81
C PHE A 94 -25.69 5.96 9.43
N GLN A 95 -26.58 5.19 10.07
CA GLN A 95 -28.01 5.22 9.79
C GLN A 95 -28.68 6.56 10.12
N ASP A 96 -28.16 7.31 11.09
CA ASP A 96 -28.61 8.64 11.49
C ASP A 96 -28.05 9.77 10.62
N ALA A 97 -27.34 9.38 9.53
CA ALA A 97 -26.61 10.27 8.62
C ALA A 97 -25.43 11.03 9.26
N SER A 98 -25.05 10.73 10.50
CA SER A 98 -23.74 11.08 11.01
C SER A 98 -22.68 10.26 10.28
N PHE A 99 -21.44 10.73 10.28
CA PHE A 99 -20.38 10.01 9.57
C PHE A 99 -19.04 10.11 10.30
N GLU A 100 -18.21 9.15 10.02
CA GLU A 100 -16.84 9.06 10.50
C GLU A 100 -15.90 9.17 9.31
N ILE A 101 -14.83 9.92 9.49
CA ILE A 101 -13.68 9.94 8.57
C ILE A 101 -12.46 9.48 9.36
N SER A 102 -11.83 8.43 8.88
CA SER A 102 -10.55 7.98 9.39
C SER A 102 -9.43 8.27 8.39
N ILE A 103 -8.27 8.67 8.88
CA ILE A 103 -7.06 8.93 8.08
C ILE A 103 -5.93 8.12 8.67
N ASN A 104 -5.35 7.23 7.87
CA ASN A 104 -4.25 6.37 8.25
C ASN A 104 -3.03 6.67 7.38
N ASP A 105 -1.88 6.98 8.00
CA ASP A 105 -0.60 7.11 7.30
C ASP A 105 0.01 5.71 7.15
N VAL A 106 -0.02 5.19 5.94
CA VAL A 106 0.49 3.85 5.59
C VAL A 106 1.82 3.90 4.84
N THR A 107 2.53 5.01 4.96
CA THR A 107 3.79 5.24 4.22
C THR A 107 4.83 4.18 4.51
N GLN A 108 5.01 3.82 5.79
CA GLN A 108 5.99 2.82 6.19
C GLN A 108 5.62 1.41 5.71
N GLU A 109 4.36 1.05 5.84
CA GLU A 109 3.83 -0.25 5.41
C GLU A 109 3.96 -0.42 3.90
N GLU A 110 3.58 0.59 3.12
CA GLU A 110 3.72 0.61 1.66
C GLU A 110 5.19 0.51 1.24
N GLU A 111 6.09 1.23 1.91
CA GLU A 111 7.52 1.17 1.64
C GLU A 111 8.11 -0.21 1.93
N GLN A 112 7.73 -0.84 3.04
CA GLN A 112 8.16 -2.20 3.37
C GLN A 112 7.68 -3.21 2.33
N VAL A 113 6.41 -3.11 1.90
CA VAL A 113 5.86 -3.98 0.85
C VAL A 113 6.61 -3.78 -0.46
N ARG A 114 6.90 -2.53 -0.83
CA ARG A 114 7.66 -2.18 -2.03
C ARG A 114 9.07 -2.78 -2.00
N LEU A 115 9.80 -2.58 -0.89
CA LEU A 115 11.16 -3.12 -0.71
C LEU A 115 11.17 -4.65 -0.74
N LYS A 116 10.22 -5.30 -0.09
CA LYS A 116 10.09 -6.76 -0.12
C LYS A 116 9.86 -7.29 -1.53
N ARG A 117 8.98 -6.64 -2.31
CA ARG A 117 8.71 -7.01 -3.71
C ARG A 117 9.95 -6.83 -4.56
N GLN A 118 10.66 -5.71 -4.41
CA GLN A 118 11.89 -5.42 -5.17
C GLN A 118 12.98 -6.42 -4.85
N LEU A 119 13.17 -6.77 -3.57
CA LEU A 119 14.12 -7.79 -3.14
C LEU A 119 13.80 -9.16 -3.76
N THR A 120 12.53 -9.57 -3.72
CA THR A 120 12.09 -10.84 -4.31
C THR A 120 12.34 -10.88 -5.82
N GLN A 121 12.06 -9.79 -6.53
CA GLN A 121 12.32 -9.70 -7.98
C GLN A 121 13.82 -9.77 -8.28
N ASN A 122 14.65 -9.08 -7.52
CA ASN A 122 16.11 -9.10 -7.70
C ASN A 122 16.67 -10.50 -7.47
N ILE A 123 16.25 -11.19 -6.40
CA ILE A 123 16.65 -12.57 -6.14
C ILE A 123 16.23 -13.49 -7.29
N ALA A 124 14.99 -13.37 -7.76
CA ALA A 124 14.50 -14.18 -8.87
C ALA A 124 15.36 -13.99 -10.15
N HIS A 125 15.76 -12.74 -10.46
CA HIS A 125 16.65 -12.45 -11.58
C HIS A 125 18.05 -13.03 -11.37
N GLU A 126 18.62 -12.86 -10.16
CA GLU A 126 19.94 -13.38 -9.81
C GLU A 126 20.00 -14.92 -9.82
N LEU A 127 18.91 -15.60 -9.54
CA LEU A 127 18.80 -17.06 -9.63
C LEU A 127 18.59 -17.55 -11.08
N LYS A 128 17.79 -16.82 -11.88
CA LYS A 128 17.45 -17.22 -13.25
C LYS A 128 18.70 -17.33 -14.15
N THR A 129 19.61 -16.37 -14.05
CA THR A 129 20.82 -16.30 -14.90
C THR A 129 21.69 -17.56 -14.79
N PRO A 130 22.17 -17.97 -13.58
CA PRO A 130 22.99 -19.16 -13.45
C PRO A 130 22.22 -20.44 -13.78
N VAL A 131 20.90 -20.53 -13.46
CA VAL A 131 20.07 -21.68 -13.82
C VAL A 131 19.99 -21.83 -15.35
N SER A 132 19.69 -20.72 -16.06
CA SER A 132 19.63 -20.76 -17.54
C SER A 132 20.97 -21.13 -18.17
N SER A 133 22.08 -20.68 -17.58
CA SER A 133 23.42 -21.05 -18.05
C SER A 133 23.70 -22.55 -17.87
N ILE A 134 23.36 -23.11 -16.70
CA ILE A 134 23.49 -24.54 -16.44
C ILE A 134 22.65 -25.34 -17.44
N GLN A 135 21.37 -24.96 -17.62
CA GLN A 135 20.49 -25.62 -18.58
C GLN A 135 21.05 -25.60 -20.00
N GLY A 136 21.52 -24.43 -20.47
CA GLY A 136 22.09 -24.31 -21.82
C GLY A 136 23.33 -25.19 -22.05
N TYR A 137 24.23 -25.30 -21.06
CA TYR A 137 25.39 -26.20 -21.16
C TYR A 137 24.95 -27.67 -21.18
N LEU A 138 24.02 -28.06 -20.30
CA LEU A 138 23.49 -29.43 -20.26
C LEU A 138 22.74 -29.80 -21.55
N GLU A 139 21.86 -28.89 -22.04
CA GLU A 139 21.17 -29.10 -23.31
C GLU A 139 22.14 -29.30 -24.47
N THR A 140 23.23 -28.52 -24.52
CA THR A 140 24.26 -28.68 -25.56
C THR A 140 24.95 -30.03 -25.48
N ILE A 141 25.21 -30.53 -24.27
CA ILE A 141 25.83 -31.85 -24.09
C ILE A 141 24.86 -32.95 -24.50
N VAL A 142 23.59 -32.88 -24.10
CA VAL A 142 22.59 -33.92 -24.34
C VAL A 142 22.16 -33.98 -25.81
N SER A 143 22.06 -32.81 -26.47
CA SER A 143 21.56 -32.74 -27.86
C SER A 143 22.62 -33.05 -28.92
N ASN A 144 23.86 -33.27 -28.57
CA ASN A 144 24.96 -33.36 -29.50
C ASN A 144 25.78 -34.63 -29.26
N GLU A 145 25.50 -35.69 -30.04
CA GLU A 145 26.14 -36.99 -29.88
C GLU A 145 27.65 -36.99 -30.15
N ASN A 146 28.16 -35.99 -30.89
CA ASN A 146 29.54 -35.90 -31.36
C ASN A 146 30.39 -34.79 -30.69
N ILE A 147 30.00 -34.37 -29.49
CA ILE A 147 30.83 -33.36 -28.77
C ILE A 147 32.16 -33.96 -28.31
N PRO A 148 33.29 -33.31 -28.61
CA PRO A 148 34.58 -33.71 -28.09
C PRO A 148 34.57 -33.75 -26.54
N ARG A 149 35.20 -34.78 -25.95
CA ARG A 149 35.22 -34.97 -24.50
C ARG A 149 35.80 -33.76 -23.72
N GLU A 150 36.77 -33.08 -24.34
CA GLU A 150 37.36 -31.86 -23.80
C GLU A 150 36.30 -30.74 -23.62
N LYS A 151 35.42 -30.54 -24.59
CA LYS A 151 34.32 -29.58 -24.52
C LYS A 151 33.27 -29.93 -23.45
N ILE A 152 32.98 -31.24 -23.33
CA ILE A 152 32.04 -31.73 -22.27
C ILE A 152 32.62 -31.35 -20.90
N ASN A 153 33.90 -31.59 -20.66
CA ASN A 153 34.56 -31.21 -19.38
C ASN A 153 34.50 -29.72 -19.10
N VAL A 154 34.73 -28.88 -20.11
CA VAL A 154 34.62 -27.42 -19.96
C VAL A 154 33.18 -27.01 -19.60
N PHE A 155 32.17 -27.61 -20.23
CA PHE A 155 30.76 -27.30 -19.91
C PHE A 155 30.37 -27.76 -18.50
N LEU A 156 30.83 -28.91 -18.05
CA LEU A 156 30.63 -29.41 -16.68
C LEU A 156 31.29 -28.52 -15.64
N GLU A 157 32.52 -28.06 -15.89
CA GLU A 157 33.20 -27.10 -15.01
C GLU A 157 32.43 -25.78 -14.89
N ARG A 158 31.87 -25.29 -16.01
CA ARG A 158 31.02 -24.08 -16.01
C ARG A 158 29.71 -24.30 -15.24
N CYS A 159 29.08 -25.47 -15.40
CA CYS A 159 27.90 -25.83 -14.62
C CYS A 159 28.21 -25.87 -13.13
N TYR A 160 29.35 -26.45 -12.74
CA TYR A 160 29.79 -26.52 -11.36
C TYR A 160 30.05 -25.12 -10.77
N ALA A 161 30.70 -24.24 -11.53
CA ALA A 161 30.93 -22.86 -11.12
C ALA A 161 29.61 -22.08 -10.90
N GLN A 162 28.62 -22.26 -11.79
CA GLN A 162 27.29 -21.63 -11.62
C GLN A 162 26.52 -22.23 -10.45
N SER A 163 26.63 -23.52 -10.20
CA SER A 163 26.03 -24.18 -9.03
C SER A 163 26.60 -23.66 -7.72
N ASN A 164 27.92 -23.46 -7.66
CA ASN A 164 28.57 -22.86 -6.49
C ASN A 164 28.14 -21.40 -6.28
N ARG A 165 27.91 -20.65 -7.37
CA ARG A 165 27.36 -19.28 -7.27
C ARG A 165 25.95 -19.28 -6.70
N LEU A 166 25.07 -20.20 -7.14
CA LEU A 166 23.73 -20.38 -6.61
C LEU A 166 23.74 -20.71 -5.11
N SER A 167 24.62 -21.62 -4.68
CA SER A 167 24.73 -21.99 -3.26
C SER A 167 25.14 -20.83 -2.35
N ARG A 168 25.78 -19.80 -2.88
CA ARG A 168 26.15 -18.60 -2.11
C ARG A 168 25.01 -17.56 -2.06
N LEU A 169 24.03 -17.65 -2.94
CA LEU A 169 22.86 -16.78 -2.97
C LEU A 169 21.71 -17.28 -2.07
N LEU A 170 21.75 -18.55 -1.72
CA LEU A 170 20.81 -19.22 -0.83
C LEU A 170 21.33 -19.30 0.61
#